data_2898bbe920888b851b60fa11a33a556f
#
_entry.id   2898bbe920888b851b60fa11a33a556f
#
_cell.length_a   1.000
_cell.length_b   1.000
_cell.length_c   1.000
_cell.angle_alpha   90.00
_cell.angle_beta   90.00
_cell.angle_gamma   90.00
#
_symmetry.space_group_name_H-M   'P 1'
#
loop_
_entity.id
_entity.type
_entity.pdbx_description
1 polymer ?
#
loop_
_entity_poly.entity_id
_entity_poly.type
_entity_poly.pdbx_seq_one_letter_code
_entity_poly.pdbx_strand_id
1 'polypeptide(L)'
;LTHLFAGALWAGGLLAVLVHALRGGAHLDVAARRFSAVALWCFVAMALSGVINALIRIRPAELVSTPYGWLILAKLGALAVLGLIGWRQRRGAVAALVSDPTAAGPLLRLALTEALAFGVAFGIAVGLGRTPPPPPAVTDPSPAEVAIGYGFAGPPTLARILLDWRFDLVFGTAAIVFAVVYVAGVIRL
;
A
#
# COMPACT_ATOMS: atom_id res chain seq x y z
N LEU A 1 3.88 3.98 -6.47
CA LEU A 1 5.05 3.40 -5.80
C LEU A 1 4.91 3.41 -4.28
N THR A 2 4.50 4.52 -3.64
CA THR A 2 4.27 4.59 -2.18
C THR A 2 3.41 3.44 -1.66
N HIS A 3 2.35 3.09 -2.40
CA HIS A 3 1.46 1.97 -2.08
C HIS A 3 2.20 0.62 -2.06
N LEU A 4 3.06 0.37 -3.04
CA LEU A 4 3.83 -0.87 -3.15
C LEU A 4 4.89 -0.97 -2.05
N PHE A 5 5.61 0.12 -1.79
CA PHE A 5 6.60 0.17 -0.71
C PHE A 5 5.96 -0.04 0.66
N ALA A 6 4.86 0.65 0.94
CA ALA A 6 4.15 0.49 2.20
C ALA A 6 3.61 -0.94 2.38
N GLY A 7 3.06 -1.54 1.32
CA GLY A 7 2.59 -2.92 1.33
C GLY A 7 3.74 -3.92 1.55
N ALA A 8 4.85 -3.77 0.85
CA ALA A 8 6.02 -4.64 0.99
C ALA A 8 6.65 -4.54 2.39
N LEU A 9 6.78 -3.32 2.92
CA LEU A 9 7.30 -3.09 4.26
C LEU A 9 6.39 -3.67 5.35
N TRP A 10 5.07 -3.53 5.19
CA TRP A 10 4.10 -4.11 6.11
C TRP A 10 4.13 -5.64 6.06
N ALA A 11 3.99 -6.25 4.88
CA ALA A 11 4.00 -7.71 4.73
C ALA A 11 5.33 -8.32 5.16
N GLY A 12 6.45 -7.74 4.76
CA GLY A 12 7.79 -8.19 5.16
C GLY A 12 8.04 -8.06 6.66
N GLY A 13 7.61 -6.96 7.27
CA GLY A 13 7.69 -6.74 8.71
C GLY A 13 6.82 -7.72 9.51
N LEU A 14 5.58 -7.99 9.03
CA LEU A 14 4.70 -8.99 9.63
C LEU A 14 5.33 -10.38 9.59
N LEU A 15 5.86 -10.76 8.43
CA LEU A 15 6.55 -12.05 8.26
C LEU A 15 7.78 -12.15 9.17
N ALA A 16 8.57 -11.09 9.28
CA ALA A 16 9.75 -11.08 10.15
C ALA A 16 9.37 -11.26 11.63
N VAL A 17 8.35 -10.56 12.12
CA VAL A 17 7.85 -10.72 13.50
C VAL A 17 7.28 -12.11 13.72
N LEU A 18 6.52 -12.64 12.75
CA LEU A 18 5.97 -13.99 12.83
C LEU A 18 7.06 -15.06 12.91
N VAL A 19 8.06 -15.00 12.03
CA VAL A 19 9.20 -15.93 12.03
C VAL A 19 10.00 -15.79 13.34
N HIS A 20 10.21 -14.57 13.83
CA HIS A 20 10.91 -14.32 15.09
C HIS A 20 10.14 -14.94 16.27
N ALA A 21 8.83 -14.78 16.33
CA ALA A 21 7.97 -15.37 17.35
C ALA A 21 7.99 -16.92 17.30
N LEU A 22 7.87 -17.50 16.08
CA LEU A 22 7.88 -18.96 15.90
C LEU A 22 9.23 -19.62 16.28
N ARG A 23 10.32 -18.87 16.16
CA ARG A 23 11.67 -19.33 16.57
C ARG A 23 11.98 -19.09 18.04
N GLY A 24 11.03 -18.60 18.84
CA GLY A 24 11.25 -18.27 20.24
C GLY A 24 12.24 -17.13 20.44
N GLY A 25 12.26 -16.15 19.52
CA GLY A 25 13.20 -15.04 19.53
C GLY A 25 13.08 -14.16 20.78
N ALA A 26 14.24 -13.74 21.34
CA ALA A 26 14.29 -12.85 22.48
C ALA A 26 13.70 -11.47 22.17
N HIS A 27 13.18 -10.77 23.19
CA HIS A 27 12.64 -9.42 23.06
C HIS A 27 11.50 -9.26 22.03
N LEU A 28 10.62 -10.26 21.93
CA LEU A 28 9.48 -10.25 21.02
C LEU A 28 8.54 -9.06 21.28
N ASP A 29 8.40 -8.61 22.54
CA ASP A 29 7.66 -7.44 22.95
C ASP A 29 8.18 -6.15 22.27
N VAL A 30 9.49 -5.97 22.21
CA VAL A 30 10.14 -4.83 21.56
C VAL A 30 9.95 -4.89 20.04
N ALA A 31 10.15 -6.07 19.44
CA ALA A 31 9.97 -6.29 18.01
C ALA A 31 8.52 -6.01 17.59
N ALA A 32 7.54 -6.55 18.32
CA ALA A 32 6.11 -6.36 18.06
C ALA A 32 5.68 -4.89 18.20
N ARG A 33 6.16 -4.15 19.20
CA ARG A 33 5.86 -2.71 19.36
C ARG A 33 6.43 -1.89 18.22
N ARG A 34 7.69 -2.13 17.84
CA ARG A 34 8.32 -1.41 16.71
C ARG A 34 7.60 -1.69 15.41
N PHE A 35 7.31 -2.96 15.14
CA PHE A 35 6.54 -3.35 13.97
C PHE A 35 5.15 -2.71 13.96
N SER A 36 4.43 -2.73 15.09
CA SER A 36 3.11 -2.11 15.20
C SER A 36 3.12 -0.62 14.85
N ALA A 37 4.18 0.12 15.20
CA ALA A 37 4.31 1.52 14.79
C ALA A 37 4.53 1.66 13.28
N VAL A 38 5.42 0.85 12.70
CA VAL A 38 5.68 0.83 11.25
C VAL A 38 4.40 0.43 10.49
N ALA A 39 3.71 -0.62 10.93
CA ALA A 39 2.47 -1.09 10.32
C ALA A 39 1.38 -0.01 10.28
N LEU A 40 1.27 0.83 11.33
CA LEU A 40 0.33 1.95 11.34
C LEU A 40 0.65 2.96 10.23
N TRP A 41 1.92 3.34 10.08
CA TRP A 41 2.33 4.27 9.02
C TRP A 41 2.14 3.67 7.63
N CYS A 42 2.43 2.38 7.46
CA CYS A 42 2.16 1.66 6.21
C CYS A 42 0.65 1.66 5.90
N PHE A 43 -0.20 1.38 6.90
CA PHE A 43 -1.65 1.42 6.75
C PHE A 43 -2.14 2.79 6.29
N VAL A 44 -1.71 3.88 6.95
CA VAL A 44 -2.08 5.25 6.58
C VAL A 44 -1.60 5.58 5.17
N ALA A 45 -0.35 5.24 4.82
CA ALA A 45 0.20 5.49 3.49
C ALA A 45 -0.56 4.71 2.41
N MET A 46 -0.93 3.45 2.67
CA MET A 46 -1.73 2.63 1.76
C MET A 46 -3.16 3.16 1.61
N ALA A 47 -3.79 3.59 2.70
CA ALA A 47 -5.13 4.15 2.66
C ALA A 47 -5.18 5.44 1.83
N LEU A 48 -4.29 6.39 2.13
CA LEU A 48 -4.22 7.67 1.42
C LEU A 48 -3.89 7.48 -0.06
N SER A 49 -2.85 6.71 -0.38
CA SER A 49 -2.46 6.45 -1.78
C SER A 49 -3.54 5.67 -2.54
N GLY A 50 -4.25 4.77 -1.87
CA GLY A 50 -5.36 4.02 -2.44
C GLY A 50 -6.57 4.90 -2.78
N VAL A 51 -6.96 5.79 -1.86
CA VAL A 51 -8.04 6.75 -2.08
C VAL A 51 -7.69 7.71 -3.23
N ILE A 52 -6.50 8.30 -3.22
CA ILE A 52 -6.05 9.20 -4.30
C ILE A 52 -6.10 8.47 -5.65
N ASN A 53 -5.58 7.25 -5.72
CA ASN A 53 -5.59 6.46 -6.95
C ASN A 53 -7.01 6.11 -7.42
N ALA A 54 -7.94 5.84 -6.49
CA ALA A 54 -9.34 5.58 -6.83
C ALA A 54 -10.02 6.83 -7.38
N LEU A 55 -9.86 8.00 -6.74
CA LEU A 55 -10.46 9.26 -7.18
C LEU A 55 -10.00 9.71 -8.57
N ILE A 56 -8.77 9.35 -8.96
CA ILE A 56 -8.25 9.66 -10.31
C ILE A 56 -8.84 8.72 -11.37
N ARG A 57 -9.23 7.47 -11.00
CA ARG A 57 -9.58 6.42 -11.96
C ARG A 57 -11.07 6.19 -12.14
N ILE A 58 -11.90 6.61 -11.17
CA ILE A 58 -13.34 6.33 -11.20
C ILE A 58 -14.13 7.51 -10.65
N ARG A 59 -15.25 7.80 -11.28
CA ARG A 59 -16.21 8.77 -10.76
C ARG A 59 -17.05 8.15 -9.64
N PRO A 60 -17.44 8.92 -8.60
CA PRO A 60 -18.24 8.40 -7.49
C PRO A 60 -19.51 7.65 -7.91
N ALA A 61 -20.18 8.12 -8.97
CA ALA A 61 -21.39 7.48 -9.50
C ALA A 61 -21.13 6.07 -10.09
N GLU A 62 -19.89 5.77 -10.49
CA GLU A 62 -19.51 4.51 -11.10
C GLU A 62 -19.05 3.46 -10.07
N LEU A 63 -18.90 3.85 -8.81
CA LEU A 63 -18.45 2.94 -7.72
C LEU A 63 -19.39 1.75 -7.53
N VAL A 64 -20.70 1.97 -7.68
CA VAL A 64 -21.72 0.93 -7.47
C VAL A 64 -22.30 0.36 -8.78
N SER A 65 -21.97 0.98 -9.92
CA SER A 65 -22.52 0.59 -11.23
C SER A 65 -21.54 -0.22 -12.10
N THR A 66 -20.26 -0.32 -11.71
CA THR A 66 -19.25 -1.00 -12.51
C THR A 66 -18.53 -2.11 -11.73
N PRO A 67 -18.10 -3.20 -12.42
CA PRO A 67 -17.28 -4.24 -11.78
C PRO A 67 -15.99 -3.69 -11.16
N TYR A 68 -15.37 -2.70 -11.79
CA TYR A 68 -14.18 -2.01 -11.28
C TYR A 68 -14.48 -1.28 -9.96
N GLY A 69 -15.64 -0.61 -9.88
CA GLY A 69 -16.08 0.07 -8.66
C GLY A 69 -16.32 -0.91 -7.50
N TRP A 70 -16.95 -2.05 -7.76
CA TRP A 70 -17.12 -3.11 -6.75
C TRP A 70 -15.79 -3.65 -6.22
N LEU A 71 -14.78 -3.81 -7.07
CA LEU A 71 -13.44 -4.21 -6.62
C LEU A 71 -12.77 -3.14 -5.76
N ILE A 72 -12.98 -1.85 -6.05
CA ILE A 72 -12.52 -0.75 -5.19
C ILE A 72 -13.20 -0.82 -3.83
N LEU A 73 -14.52 -1.01 -3.78
CA LEU A 73 -15.26 -1.16 -2.52
C LEU A 73 -14.81 -2.38 -1.72
N ALA A 74 -14.59 -3.52 -2.40
CA ALA A 74 -14.04 -4.72 -1.76
C ALA A 74 -12.64 -4.46 -1.18
N LYS A 75 -11.78 -3.71 -1.88
CA LYS A 75 -10.45 -3.33 -1.40
C LYS A 75 -10.53 -2.40 -0.19
N LEU A 76 -11.44 -1.43 -0.19
CA LEU A 76 -11.70 -0.58 0.98
C LEU A 76 -12.19 -1.39 2.18
N GLY A 77 -13.09 -2.35 1.96
CA GLY A 77 -13.55 -3.29 3.00
C GLY A 77 -12.40 -4.13 3.56
N ALA A 78 -11.55 -4.69 2.70
CA ALA A 78 -10.37 -5.45 3.13
C ALA A 78 -9.39 -4.58 3.94
N LEU A 79 -9.19 -3.33 3.54
CA LEU A 79 -8.35 -2.37 4.28
C LEU A 79 -8.96 -2.05 5.65
N ALA A 80 -10.28 -1.87 5.74
CA ALA A 80 -10.97 -1.63 7.01
C ALA A 80 -10.83 -2.84 7.96
N VAL A 81 -10.96 -4.06 7.43
CA VAL A 81 -10.73 -5.31 8.20
C VAL A 81 -9.30 -5.38 8.72
N LEU A 82 -8.30 -5.12 7.85
CA LEU A 82 -6.89 -5.07 8.25
C LEU A 82 -6.64 -4.01 9.34
N GLY A 83 -7.24 -2.82 9.20
CA GLY A 83 -7.16 -1.76 10.21
C GLY A 83 -7.74 -2.20 11.57
N LEU A 84 -8.88 -2.89 11.56
CA LEU A 84 -9.53 -3.42 12.77
C LEU A 84 -8.67 -4.50 13.44
N ILE A 85 -8.09 -5.41 12.65
CA ILE A 85 -7.17 -6.45 13.16
C ILE A 85 -5.95 -5.79 13.79
N GLY A 86 -5.30 -4.85 13.09
CA GLY A 86 -4.14 -4.12 13.61
C GLY A 86 -4.43 -3.31 14.86
N TRP A 87 -5.63 -2.69 14.93
CA TRP A 87 -6.07 -1.98 16.15
C TRP A 87 -6.26 -2.94 17.33
N ARG A 88 -6.90 -4.10 17.12
CA ARG A 88 -7.04 -5.13 18.15
C ARG A 88 -5.68 -5.69 18.60
N GLN A 89 -4.79 -5.93 17.65
CA GLN A 89 -3.43 -6.39 17.91
C GLN A 89 -2.67 -5.42 18.82
N ARG A 90 -2.75 -4.12 18.50
CA ARG A 90 -2.09 -3.07 19.29
C ARG A 90 -2.64 -2.96 20.72
N ARG A 91 -3.97 -3.01 20.88
CA ARG A 91 -4.63 -2.86 22.18
C ARG A 91 -4.61 -4.14 23.03
N GLY A 92 -4.61 -5.30 22.41
CA GLY A 92 -4.69 -6.58 23.09
C GLY A 92 -3.34 -7.33 23.12
N ALA A 93 -2.97 -7.93 21.99
CA ALA A 93 -1.84 -8.87 21.95
C ALA A 93 -0.47 -8.23 22.24
N VAL A 94 -0.22 -7.01 21.73
CA VAL A 94 1.02 -6.29 22.02
C VAL A 94 1.07 -5.84 23.48
N ALA A 95 -0.07 -5.39 24.03
CA ALA A 95 -0.17 -5.01 25.43
C ALA A 95 0.03 -6.23 26.35
N ALA A 96 -0.53 -7.39 26.02
CA ALA A 96 -0.33 -8.63 26.77
C ALA A 96 1.13 -9.08 26.80
N LEU A 97 1.85 -8.98 25.67
CA LEU A 97 3.28 -9.28 25.58
C LEU A 97 4.16 -8.36 26.45
N VAL A 98 3.72 -7.12 26.66
CA VAL A 98 4.45 -6.19 27.54
C VAL A 98 4.31 -6.60 29.01
N SER A 99 3.14 -7.15 29.39
CA SER A 99 2.94 -7.66 30.77
C SER A 99 3.49 -9.06 31.00
N ASP A 100 3.48 -9.91 29.96
CA ASP A 100 4.05 -11.27 29.99
C ASP A 100 4.74 -11.58 28.66
N PRO A 101 6.07 -11.44 28.57
CA PRO A 101 6.85 -11.71 27.37
C PRO A 101 6.76 -13.15 26.85
N THR A 102 6.27 -14.10 27.68
CA THR A 102 6.11 -15.51 27.29
C THR A 102 4.76 -15.78 26.61
N ALA A 103 3.80 -14.85 26.69
CA ALA A 103 2.46 -14.99 26.13
C ALA A 103 2.40 -14.71 24.62
N ALA A 104 3.16 -15.44 23.82
CA ALA A 104 3.20 -15.26 22.35
C ALA A 104 1.93 -15.74 21.62
N GLY A 105 1.10 -16.60 22.22
CA GLY A 105 -0.05 -17.23 21.57
C GLY A 105 -1.07 -16.26 20.97
N PRO A 106 -1.55 -15.25 21.72
CA PRO A 106 -2.47 -14.25 21.18
C PRO A 106 -1.89 -13.44 20.02
N LEU A 107 -0.60 -13.08 20.07
CA LEU A 107 0.09 -12.38 19.00
C LEU A 107 0.15 -13.22 17.72
N LEU A 108 0.51 -14.50 17.84
CA LEU A 108 0.59 -15.43 16.71
C LEU A 108 -0.75 -15.61 16.02
N ARG A 109 -1.84 -15.81 16.78
CA ARG A 109 -3.19 -15.93 16.20
C ARG A 109 -3.60 -14.69 15.42
N LEU A 110 -3.38 -13.51 15.98
CA LEU A 110 -3.72 -12.25 15.30
C LEU A 110 -2.80 -12.01 14.10
N ALA A 111 -1.50 -12.32 14.19
CA ALA A 111 -0.56 -12.18 13.07
C ALA A 111 -0.93 -13.12 11.90
N LEU A 112 -1.36 -14.35 12.18
CA LEU A 112 -1.86 -15.26 11.15
C LEU A 112 -3.16 -14.75 10.52
N THR A 113 -4.10 -14.23 11.32
CA THR A 113 -5.34 -13.63 10.82
C THR A 113 -5.04 -12.41 9.93
N GLU A 114 -4.07 -11.57 10.32
CA GLU A 114 -3.60 -10.43 9.53
C GLU A 114 -2.97 -10.89 8.22
N ALA A 115 -2.13 -11.92 8.25
CA ALA A 115 -1.51 -12.49 7.05
C ALA A 115 -2.55 -13.03 6.06
N LEU A 116 -3.58 -13.73 6.55
CA LEU A 116 -4.69 -14.20 5.71
C LEU A 116 -5.49 -13.03 5.10
N ALA A 117 -5.84 -12.04 5.92
CA ALA A 117 -6.53 -10.85 5.43
C ALA A 117 -5.70 -10.07 4.41
N PHE A 118 -4.38 -10.02 4.60
CA PHE A 118 -3.43 -9.44 3.64
C PHE A 118 -3.44 -10.20 2.31
N GLY A 119 -3.45 -11.54 2.36
CA GLY A 119 -3.55 -12.39 1.17
C GLY A 119 -4.84 -12.14 0.37
N VAL A 120 -5.98 -12.00 1.05
CA VAL A 120 -7.26 -11.64 0.43
C VAL A 120 -7.19 -10.24 -0.21
N ALA A 121 -6.66 -9.24 0.51
CA ALA A 121 -6.50 -7.89 -0.01
C ALA A 121 -5.58 -7.85 -1.24
N PHE A 122 -4.53 -8.67 -1.26
CA PHE A 122 -3.62 -8.83 -2.39
C PHE A 122 -4.34 -9.47 -3.58
N GLY A 123 -5.14 -10.51 -3.38
CA GLY A 123 -5.97 -11.14 -4.42
C GLY A 123 -6.94 -10.14 -5.06
N ILE A 124 -7.62 -9.32 -4.26
CA ILE A 124 -8.49 -8.24 -4.74
C ILE A 124 -7.68 -7.21 -5.56
N ALA A 125 -6.47 -6.86 -5.11
CA ALA A 125 -5.60 -5.93 -5.83
C ALA A 125 -5.15 -6.47 -7.19
N VAL A 126 -4.87 -7.78 -7.29
CA VAL A 126 -4.57 -8.46 -8.56
C VAL A 126 -5.78 -8.45 -9.48
N GLY A 127 -6.98 -8.75 -8.96
CA GLY A 127 -8.23 -8.67 -9.70
C GLY A 127 -8.48 -7.26 -10.25
N LEU A 128 -8.29 -6.23 -9.41
CA LEU A 128 -8.43 -4.84 -9.81
C LEU A 128 -7.42 -4.44 -10.90
N GLY A 129 -6.19 -4.94 -10.83
CA GLY A 129 -5.16 -4.69 -11.84
C GLY A 129 -5.46 -5.34 -13.21
N ARG A 130 -6.31 -6.37 -13.24
CA ARG A 130 -6.75 -7.06 -14.46
C ARG A 130 -8.09 -6.57 -15.00
N THR A 131 -8.82 -5.78 -14.23
CA THR A 131 -10.11 -5.23 -14.63
C THR A 131 -9.89 -3.83 -15.20
N PRO A 132 -10.28 -3.56 -16.46
CA PRO A 132 -10.12 -2.24 -17.04
C PRO A 132 -10.98 -1.23 -16.26
N PRO A 133 -10.46 -0.02 -16.00
CA PRO A 133 -11.25 1.07 -15.44
C PRO A 133 -12.37 1.46 -16.43
N PRO A 134 -13.47 2.08 -15.94
CA PRO A 134 -14.50 2.60 -16.82
C PRO A 134 -13.89 3.54 -17.86
N PRO A 135 -14.34 3.48 -19.12
CA PRO A 135 -13.81 4.34 -20.17
C PRO A 135 -14.02 5.82 -19.78
N PRO A 136 -13.03 6.68 -20.07
CA PRO A 136 -13.21 8.11 -19.85
C PRO A 136 -14.44 8.60 -20.63
N ALA A 137 -15.18 9.55 -20.05
CA ALA A 137 -16.33 10.18 -20.71
C ALA A 137 -15.87 11.14 -21.83
N VAL A 138 -15.19 10.60 -22.83
CA VAL A 138 -14.80 11.32 -24.04
C VAL A 138 -15.85 10.99 -25.08
N THR A 139 -16.46 12.03 -25.64
CA THR A 139 -17.59 11.91 -26.56
C THR A 139 -17.20 11.26 -27.90
N ASP A 140 -15.89 11.23 -28.23
CA ASP A 140 -15.37 10.60 -29.45
C ASP A 140 -13.86 10.28 -29.25
N PRO A 141 -13.53 9.18 -28.55
CA PRO A 141 -12.13 8.84 -28.29
C PRO A 141 -11.45 8.38 -29.60
N SER A 142 -10.24 8.88 -29.84
CA SER A 142 -9.41 8.37 -30.93
C SER A 142 -9.08 6.88 -30.76
N PRO A 143 -8.80 6.11 -31.81
CA PRO A 143 -8.42 4.71 -31.70
C PRO A 143 -7.24 4.46 -30.74
N ALA A 144 -6.32 5.42 -30.67
CA ALA A 144 -5.18 5.34 -29.75
C ALA A 144 -5.62 5.53 -28.29
N GLU A 145 -6.54 6.46 -27.99
CA GLU A 145 -7.10 6.67 -26.64
C GLU A 145 -7.90 5.46 -26.17
N VAL A 146 -8.64 4.82 -27.10
CA VAL A 146 -9.34 3.56 -26.80
C VAL A 146 -8.33 2.46 -26.44
N ALA A 147 -7.23 2.33 -27.19
CA ALA A 147 -6.22 1.30 -26.98
C ALA A 147 -5.46 1.46 -25.65
N ILE A 148 -5.19 2.70 -25.22
CA ILE A 148 -4.46 2.99 -23.97
C ILE A 148 -5.36 3.24 -22.76
N GLY A 149 -6.68 3.42 -22.97
CA GLY A 149 -7.68 3.59 -21.91
C GLY A 149 -7.68 4.96 -21.20
N TYR A 150 -7.03 5.98 -21.78
CA TYR A 150 -7.09 7.36 -21.29
C TYR A 150 -6.98 8.38 -22.41
N GLY A 151 -7.60 9.56 -22.23
CA GLY A 151 -7.58 10.63 -23.22
C GLY A 151 -6.23 11.35 -23.30
N PHE A 152 -5.82 11.71 -24.52
CA PHE A 152 -4.64 12.54 -24.71
C PHE A 152 -4.91 13.98 -24.26
N ALA A 153 -3.96 14.53 -23.56
CA ALA A 153 -4.03 15.92 -23.10
C ALA A 153 -3.87 16.97 -24.23
N GLY A 154 -4.01 16.57 -25.51
CA GLY A 154 -3.83 17.42 -26.71
C GLY A 154 -2.37 17.49 -27.16
N PRO A 155 -2.06 18.25 -28.25
CA PRO A 155 -0.74 18.28 -28.87
C PRO A 155 0.34 18.74 -27.90
N PRO A 156 1.57 18.18 -27.98
CA PRO A 156 2.68 18.56 -27.11
C PRO A 156 3.07 20.01 -27.40
N THR A 157 2.96 20.87 -26.38
CA THR A 157 3.50 22.23 -26.41
C THR A 157 4.70 22.33 -25.47
N LEU A 158 5.63 23.27 -25.74
CA LEU A 158 6.78 23.49 -24.86
C LEU A 158 6.38 23.72 -23.40
N ALA A 159 5.30 24.45 -23.16
CA ALA A 159 4.76 24.68 -21.82
C ALA A 159 4.30 23.37 -21.18
N ARG A 160 3.63 22.49 -21.92
CA ARG A 160 3.25 21.16 -21.42
C ARG A 160 4.43 20.25 -21.17
N ILE A 161 5.41 20.20 -22.04
CA ILE A 161 6.65 19.41 -21.83
C ILE A 161 7.35 19.84 -20.55
N LEU A 162 7.35 21.13 -20.21
CA LEU A 162 7.97 21.66 -19.01
C LEU A 162 7.12 21.53 -17.75
N LEU A 163 5.77 21.64 -17.87
CA LEU A 163 4.85 21.62 -16.72
C LEU A 163 4.26 20.24 -16.43
N ASP A 164 4.09 19.40 -17.46
CA ASP A 164 3.63 18.00 -17.32
C ASP A 164 4.80 17.03 -17.10
N TRP A 165 5.91 17.52 -16.60
CA TRP A 165 7.07 16.69 -16.26
C TRP A 165 6.68 15.69 -15.17
N ARG A 166 6.31 14.51 -15.59
CA ARG A 166 6.02 13.40 -14.69
C ARG A 166 7.34 12.88 -14.15
N PHE A 167 7.64 13.26 -12.93
CA PHE A 167 8.75 12.69 -12.18
C PHE A 167 8.55 11.17 -12.13
N ASP A 168 9.43 10.43 -12.82
CA ASP A 168 9.42 8.96 -12.69
C ASP A 168 9.83 8.63 -11.26
N LEU A 169 8.83 8.21 -10.48
CA LEU A 169 9.00 8.00 -9.05
C LEU A 169 10.00 6.88 -8.73
N VAL A 170 10.22 5.91 -9.63
CA VAL A 170 11.20 4.83 -9.45
C VAL A 170 12.61 5.37 -9.64
N PHE A 171 12.88 5.88 -10.83
CA PHE A 171 14.20 6.38 -11.18
C PHE A 171 14.54 7.67 -10.42
N GLY A 172 13.56 8.54 -10.21
CA GLY A 172 13.75 9.77 -9.44
C GLY A 172 14.02 9.51 -7.97
N THR A 173 13.28 8.60 -7.32
CA THR A 173 13.54 8.23 -5.92
C THR A 173 14.88 7.51 -5.79
N ALA A 174 15.19 6.58 -6.70
CA ALA A 174 16.50 5.94 -6.74
C ALA A 174 17.64 6.96 -6.90
N ALA A 175 17.50 7.92 -7.82
CA ALA A 175 18.48 8.98 -8.03
C ALA A 175 18.67 9.84 -6.77
N ILE A 176 17.59 10.23 -6.08
CA ILE A 176 17.65 10.97 -4.82
C ILE A 176 18.36 10.15 -3.73
N VAL A 177 18.00 8.86 -3.57
CA VAL A 177 18.63 7.99 -2.57
C VAL A 177 20.13 7.84 -2.86
N PHE A 178 20.52 7.59 -4.11
CA PHE A 178 21.92 7.50 -4.50
C PHE A 178 22.65 8.83 -4.28
N ALA A 179 22.04 9.97 -4.61
CA ALA A 179 22.63 11.29 -4.38
C ALA A 179 22.84 11.55 -2.87
N VAL A 180 21.84 11.22 -2.03
CA VAL A 180 21.95 11.39 -0.57
C VAL A 180 23.04 10.49 0.01
N VAL A 181 23.09 9.21 -0.40
CA VAL A 181 24.13 8.26 0.04
C VAL A 181 25.52 8.72 -0.40
N TYR A 182 25.63 9.20 -1.63
CA TYR A 182 26.90 9.73 -2.15
C TYR A 182 27.38 10.96 -1.36
N VAL A 183 26.50 11.96 -1.18
CA VAL A 183 26.81 13.17 -0.41
C VAL A 183 27.16 12.84 1.04
N ALA A 184 26.39 11.95 1.68
CA ALA A 184 26.67 11.50 3.05
C ALA A 184 28.01 10.73 3.15
N GLY A 185 28.39 9.99 2.11
CA GLY A 185 29.69 9.32 2.01
C GLY A 185 30.84 10.33 1.88
N VAL A 186 30.67 11.34 1.03
CA VAL A 186 31.69 12.39 0.81
C VAL A 186 31.88 13.25 2.05
N ILE A 187 30.83 13.57 2.80
CA ILE A 187 30.93 14.39 4.02
C ILE A 187 31.60 13.62 5.18
N ARG A 188 31.59 12.27 5.15
CA ARG A 188 32.22 11.43 6.18
C ARG A 188 33.68 11.07 5.91
N LEU A 189 34.20 11.40 4.74
CA LEU A 189 35.62 11.30 4.36
C LEU A 189 36.38 12.56 4.74
#